data_00f9116292b8aabba4399721217c3fe7
#
_entry.id   00f9116292b8aabba4399721217c3fe7
#
_cell.length_a   1.000
_cell.length_b   1.000
_cell.length_c   1.000
_cell.angle_alpha   90.00
_cell.angle_beta   90.00
_cell.angle_gamma   90.00
#
_symmetry.space_group_name_H-M   'P 1'
#
loop_
_entity.id
_entity.type
_entity.pdbx_description
1 polymer ?
#
loop_
_entity_poly.entity_id
_entity_poly.type
_entity_poly.pdbx_seq_one_letter_code
_entity_poly.pdbx_strand_id
1 'polypeptide(L)'
;KIDEHHFLVLYLKIAAMFFGSKNYQNTVKYGQKIINSKGNVQEDLLFHTRILMLMAKFESGFDDDYDDFVKATMKFAKKMKNPGDLHFSIVNFFKKINDRNPKDQAIAFKEFEKELEISSQNKYDKRTLMYIDIHGWVTSKVRNVDVIEIIKEKVKLK
;
A
#
# COMPACT_ATOMS: atom_id res chain seq x y z
N LYS A 1 15.76 15.72 -20.31
CA LYS A 1 15.43 14.28 -20.44
C LYS A 1 14.96 13.75 -19.10
N ILE A 2 13.72 13.28 -19.05
CA ILE A 2 13.15 12.65 -17.84
C ILE A 2 13.81 11.27 -17.70
N ASP A 3 14.43 10.99 -16.56
CA ASP A 3 15.02 9.69 -16.32
C ASP A 3 13.95 8.60 -16.00
N GLU A 4 14.33 7.35 -16.07
CA GLU A 4 13.45 6.21 -15.86
C GLU A 4 12.78 6.24 -14.46
N HIS A 5 13.52 6.68 -13.43
CA HIS A 5 12.99 6.78 -12.08
C HIS A 5 11.79 7.76 -12.00
N HIS A 6 11.88 8.92 -12.63
CA HIS A 6 10.78 9.88 -12.66
C HIS A 6 9.53 9.33 -13.38
N PHE A 7 9.70 8.55 -14.45
CA PHE A 7 8.59 7.85 -15.10
C PHE A 7 7.91 6.84 -14.18
N LEU A 8 8.69 6.08 -13.42
CA LEU A 8 8.15 5.09 -12.50
C LEU A 8 7.42 5.73 -11.33
N VAL A 9 7.93 6.84 -10.80
CA VAL A 9 7.22 7.64 -9.78
C VAL A 9 5.91 8.19 -10.35
N LEU A 10 5.91 8.66 -11.61
CA LEU A 10 4.69 9.11 -12.29
C LEU A 10 3.68 7.96 -12.44
N TYR A 11 4.13 6.78 -12.83
CA TYR A 11 3.26 5.60 -12.93
C TYR A 11 2.66 5.22 -11.58
N LEU A 12 3.41 5.33 -10.49
CA LEU A 12 2.88 5.10 -9.15
C LEU A 12 1.80 6.12 -8.78
N LYS A 13 2.01 7.40 -9.10
CA LYS A 13 1.00 8.45 -8.89
C LYS A 13 -0.27 8.18 -9.71
N ILE A 14 -0.12 7.76 -10.97
CA ILE A 14 -1.25 7.38 -11.82
C ILE A 14 -2.00 6.17 -11.24
N ALA A 15 -1.27 5.16 -10.79
CA ALA A 15 -1.86 3.99 -10.13
C ALA A 15 -2.64 4.39 -8.86
N ALA A 16 -2.10 5.31 -8.05
CA ALA A 16 -2.78 5.83 -6.86
C ALA A 16 -4.04 6.64 -7.21
N MET A 17 -4.03 7.39 -8.30
CA MET A 17 -5.24 8.08 -8.81
C MET A 17 -6.32 7.08 -9.23
N PHE A 18 -5.96 6.02 -9.93
CA PHE A 18 -6.90 4.94 -10.26
C PHE A 18 -7.46 4.26 -9.02
N PHE A 19 -6.62 4.04 -8.01
CA PHE A 19 -7.08 3.52 -6.72
C PHE A 19 -8.12 4.43 -6.07
N GLY A 20 -7.86 5.73 -6.00
CA GLY A 20 -8.79 6.72 -5.46
C GLY A 20 -10.11 6.80 -6.21
N SER A 21 -10.12 6.55 -7.53
CA SER A 21 -11.32 6.47 -8.36
C SER A 21 -11.96 5.07 -8.37
N LYS A 22 -11.51 4.15 -7.54
CA LYS A 22 -11.98 2.75 -7.44
C LYS A 22 -11.78 1.93 -8.73
N ASN A 23 -10.88 2.37 -9.60
CA ASN A 23 -10.48 1.61 -10.79
C ASN A 23 -9.29 0.70 -10.44
N TYR A 24 -9.57 -0.33 -9.65
CA TYR A 24 -8.54 -1.22 -9.10
C TYR A 24 -7.82 -2.03 -10.19
N GLN A 25 -8.49 -2.35 -11.27
CA GLN A 25 -7.89 -3.05 -12.41
C GLN A 25 -6.74 -2.22 -13.02
N ASN A 26 -6.95 -0.93 -13.27
CA ASN A 26 -5.91 -0.06 -13.77
C ASN A 26 -4.83 0.23 -12.71
N THR A 27 -5.18 0.28 -11.43
CA THR A 27 -4.19 0.35 -10.34
C THR A 27 -3.19 -0.80 -10.44
N VAL A 28 -3.68 -2.04 -10.55
CA VAL A 28 -2.85 -3.23 -10.67
C VAL A 28 -2.05 -3.22 -11.98
N LYS A 29 -2.67 -2.84 -13.09
CA LYS A 29 -2.01 -2.75 -14.41
C LYS A 29 -0.80 -1.80 -14.40
N TYR A 30 -0.95 -0.60 -13.84
CA TYR A 30 0.16 0.35 -13.73
C TYR A 30 1.21 -0.09 -12.71
N GLY A 31 0.79 -0.68 -11.58
CA GLY A 31 1.71 -1.31 -10.63
C GLY A 31 2.56 -2.41 -11.27
N GLN A 32 1.95 -3.24 -12.10
CA GLN A 32 2.67 -4.31 -12.80
C GLN A 32 3.73 -3.76 -13.77
N LYS A 33 3.48 -2.64 -14.43
CA LYS A 33 4.49 -1.96 -15.28
C LYS A 33 5.71 -1.53 -14.47
N ILE A 34 5.51 -1.04 -13.24
CA ILE A 34 6.60 -0.64 -12.35
C ILE A 34 7.41 -1.87 -11.92
N ILE A 35 6.74 -2.93 -11.46
CA ILE A 35 7.40 -4.17 -11.00
C ILE A 35 8.20 -4.84 -12.12
N ASN A 36 7.71 -4.78 -13.35
CA ASN A 36 8.34 -5.40 -14.53
C ASN A 36 9.38 -4.51 -15.21
N SER A 37 9.64 -3.30 -14.73
CA SER A 37 10.66 -2.44 -15.31
C SER A 37 12.05 -3.06 -15.18
N LYS A 38 12.86 -2.93 -16.22
CA LYS A 38 14.19 -3.57 -16.29
C LYS A 38 15.32 -2.71 -15.70
N GLY A 39 15.04 -1.51 -15.29
CA GLY A 39 16.02 -0.57 -14.75
C GLY A 39 16.39 -0.82 -13.29
N ASN A 40 17.33 -0.03 -12.79
CA ASN A 40 17.68 -0.04 -11.37
C ASN A 40 16.63 0.76 -10.57
N VAL A 41 15.53 0.12 -10.23
CA VAL A 41 14.41 0.74 -9.51
C VAL A 41 14.69 0.72 -8.02
N GLN A 42 14.44 1.85 -7.36
CA GLN A 42 14.57 1.95 -5.90
C GLN A 42 13.65 0.94 -5.19
N GLU A 43 14.20 0.24 -4.21
CA GLU A 43 13.48 -0.79 -3.45
C GLU A 43 12.24 -0.23 -2.76
N ASP A 44 12.32 0.99 -2.21
CA ASP A 44 11.17 1.66 -1.58
C ASP A 44 10.01 1.88 -2.57
N LEU A 45 10.32 2.29 -3.79
CA LEU A 45 9.30 2.46 -4.83
C LEU A 45 8.64 1.13 -5.20
N LEU A 46 9.42 0.07 -5.35
CA LEU A 46 8.92 -1.28 -5.63
C LEU A 46 8.06 -1.81 -4.48
N PHE A 47 8.47 -1.59 -3.24
CA PHE A 47 7.71 -1.99 -2.06
C PHE A 47 6.34 -1.30 -2.02
N HIS A 48 6.31 0.03 -2.14
CA HIS A 48 5.06 0.79 -2.11
C HIS A 48 4.14 0.43 -3.27
N THR A 49 4.69 0.15 -4.44
CA THR A 49 3.91 -0.34 -5.59
C THR A 49 3.21 -1.65 -5.25
N ARG A 50 3.92 -2.58 -4.62
CA ARG A 50 3.34 -3.86 -4.17
C ARG A 50 2.23 -3.67 -3.14
N ILE A 51 2.43 -2.75 -2.20
CA ILE A 51 1.42 -2.44 -1.18
C ILE A 51 0.16 -1.84 -1.81
N LEU A 52 0.30 -0.88 -2.73
CA LEU A 52 -0.84 -0.31 -3.45
C LEU A 52 -1.61 -1.39 -4.24
N MET A 53 -0.90 -2.33 -4.86
CA MET A 53 -1.53 -3.45 -5.56
C MET A 53 -2.27 -4.38 -4.59
N LEU A 54 -1.71 -4.66 -3.41
CA LEU A 54 -2.40 -5.43 -2.37
C LEU A 54 -3.68 -4.74 -1.88
N MET A 55 -3.64 -3.41 -1.68
CA MET A 55 -4.82 -2.62 -1.35
C MET A 55 -5.89 -2.76 -2.44
N ALA A 56 -5.51 -2.62 -3.71
CA ALA A 56 -6.42 -2.74 -4.84
C ALA A 56 -7.03 -4.15 -4.97
N LYS A 57 -6.22 -5.19 -4.78
CA LYS A 57 -6.67 -6.58 -4.79
C LYS A 57 -7.63 -6.88 -3.64
N PHE A 58 -7.37 -6.33 -2.46
CA PHE A 58 -8.30 -6.43 -1.32
C PHE A 58 -9.65 -5.77 -1.64
N GLU A 59 -9.64 -4.55 -2.16
CA GLU A 59 -10.86 -3.80 -2.50
C GLU A 59 -11.67 -4.44 -3.64
N SER A 60 -11.03 -5.13 -4.56
CA SER A 60 -11.70 -5.85 -5.66
C SER A 60 -12.23 -7.23 -5.27
N GLY A 61 -12.06 -7.65 -4.03
CA GLY A 61 -12.64 -8.88 -3.51
C GLY A 61 -11.74 -10.11 -3.58
N PHE A 62 -10.42 -9.91 -3.54
CA PHE A 62 -9.39 -10.94 -3.59
C PHE A 62 -9.37 -11.76 -4.88
N ASP A 63 -8.36 -11.54 -5.69
CA ASP A 63 -8.07 -12.36 -6.86
C ASP A 63 -7.50 -13.73 -6.43
N ASP A 64 -7.60 -14.72 -7.29
CA ASP A 64 -7.05 -16.07 -7.04
C ASP A 64 -5.54 -16.06 -6.73
N ASP A 65 -4.81 -15.03 -7.18
CA ASP A 65 -3.37 -14.85 -6.96
C ASP A 65 -3.02 -14.00 -5.73
N TYR A 66 -4.00 -13.55 -4.93
CA TYR A 66 -3.77 -12.66 -3.80
C TYR A 66 -2.73 -13.21 -2.80
N ASP A 67 -2.92 -14.46 -2.36
CA ASP A 67 -2.02 -15.12 -1.41
C ASP A 67 -0.59 -15.25 -1.95
N ASP A 68 -0.46 -15.61 -3.22
CA ASP A 68 0.85 -15.72 -3.85
C ASP A 68 1.52 -14.35 -4.00
N PHE A 69 0.74 -13.32 -4.25
CA PHE A 69 1.24 -11.95 -4.28
C PHE A 69 1.68 -11.45 -2.89
N VAL A 70 0.96 -11.78 -1.82
CA VAL A 70 1.38 -11.50 -0.43
C VAL A 70 2.70 -12.21 -0.12
N LYS A 71 2.83 -13.49 -0.44
CA LYS A 71 4.07 -14.27 -0.26
C LYS A 71 5.24 -13.67 -1.03
N ALA A 72 5.02 -13.29 -2.30
CA ALA A 72 6.03 -12.65 -3.14
C ALA A 72 6.46 -11.29 -2.56
N THR A 73 5.52 -10.51 -2.02
CA THR A 73 5.82 -9.23 -1.39
C THR A 73 6.63 -9.41 -0.09
N MET A 74 6.30 -10.43 0.71
CA MET A 74 7.09 -10.78 1.90
C MET A 74 8.52 -11.21 1.52
N LYS A 75 8.65 -12.02 0.48
CA LYS A 75 9.97 -12.44 -0.03
C LYS A 75 10.79 -11.24 -0.53
N PHE A 76 10.13 -10.28 -1.19
CA PHE A 76 10.76 -9.04 -1.61
C PHE A 76 11.24 -8.22 -0.40
N ALA A 77 10.38 -7.98 0.61
CA ALA A 77 10.73 -7.23 1.80
C ALA A 77 11.95 -7.83 2.54
N LYS A 78 12.03 -9.16 2.63
CA LYS A 78 13.18 -9.87 3.23
C LYS A 78 14.50 -9.69 2.46
N LYS A 79 14.44 -9.35 1.18
CA LYS A 79 15.62 -9.13 0.31
C LYS A 79 16.04 -7.66 0.22
N MET A 80 15.24 -6.74 0.73
CA MET A 80 15.61 -5.32 0.76
C MET A 80 16.87 -5.11 1.59
N LYS A 81 17.67 -4.12 1.22
CA LYS A 81 18.94 -3.82 1.90
C LYS A 81 18.73 -3.36 3.35
N ASN A 82 17.72 -2.53 3.58
CA ASN A 82 17.41 -1.97 4.90
C ASN A 82 15.91 -2.01 5.19
N PRO A 83 15.30 -3.19 5.31
CA PRO A 83 13.90 -3.28 5.69
C PRO A 83 13.75 -2.92 7.18
N GLY A 84 12.77 -2.08 7.51
CA GLY A 84 12.37 -1.82 8.89
C GLY A 84 11.24 -2.77 9.32
N ASP A 85 10.96 -2.82 10.61
CA ASP A 85 9.88 -3.65 11.17
C ASP A 85 8.52 -3.32 10.56
N LEU A 86 8.29 -2.05 10.23
CA LEU A 86 7.05 -1.62 9.59
C LEU A 86 6.81 -2.27 8.22
N HIS A 87 7.85 -2.54 7.43
CA HIS A 87 7.69 -3.25 6.15
C HIS A 87 7.08 -4.65 6.36
N PHE A 88 7.59 -5.38 7.34
CA PHE A 88 7.07 -6.72 7.66
C PHE A 88 5.69 -6.67 8.29
N SER A 89 5.44 -5.68 9.14
CA SER A 89 4.14 -5.47 9.76
C SER A 89 3.06 -5.21 8.73
N ILE A 90 3.31 -4.34 7.75
CA ILE A 90 2.38 -4.05 6.66
C ILE A 90 2.04 -5.33 5.88
N VAL A 91 3.04 -6.11 5.46
CA VAL A 91 2.80 -7.34 4.69
C VAL A 91 2.06 -8.39 5.53
N ASN A 92 2.41 -8.53 6.81
CA ASN A 92 1.72 -9.43 7.73
C ASN A 92 0.25 -9.04 7.95
N PHE A 93 -0.05 -7.75 7.97
CA PHE A 93 -1.42 -7.26 8.02
C PHE A 93 -2.24 -7.77 6.82
N PHE A 94 -1.74 -7.61 5.59
CA PHE A 94 -2.40 -8.12 4.38
C PHE A 94 -2.58 -9.65 4.42
N LYS A 95 -1.61 -10.39 4.94
CA LYS A 95 -1.74 -11.84 5.15
C LYS A 95 -2.87 -12.17 6.13
N LYS A 96 -2.98 -11.41 7.23
CA LYS A 96 -3.98 -11.66 8.27
C LYS A 96 -5.41 -11.39 7.83
N ILE A 97 -5.65 -10.40 7.00
CA ILE A 97 -7.02 -10.00 6.62
C ILE A 97 -7.64 -10.87 5.54
N ASN A 98 -6.85 -11.67 4.81
CA ASN A 98 -7.35 -12.45 3.68
C ASN A 98 -8.43 -13.46 4.09
N ASP A 99 -8.17 -14.24 5.14
CA ASP A 99 -9.05 -15.36 5.57
C ASP A 99 -10.02 -14.97 6.70
N ARG A 100 -10.18 -13.66 6.99
CA ARG A 100 -10.98 -13.24 8.13
C ARG A 100 -12.39 -12.88 7.74
N ASN A 101 -13.33 -13.24 8.63
CA ASN A 101 -14.69 -12.74 8.51
C ASN A 101 -14.75 -11.21 8.72
N PRO A 102 -15.84 -10.53 8.33
CA PRO A 102 -15.94 -9.06 8.41
C PRO A 102 -15.67 -8.47 9.80
N LYS A 103 -16.05 -9.17 10.88
CA LYS A 103 -15.81 -8.72 12.25
C LYS A 103 -14.32 -8.77 12.61
N ASP A 104 -13.66 -9.88 12.26
CA ASP A 104 -12.23 -10.04 12.50
C ASP A 104 -11.40 -9.09 11.65
N GLN A 105 -11.83 -8.82 10.42
CA GLN A 105 -11.23 -7.80 9.56
C GLN A 105 -11.33 -6.40 10.20
N ALA A 106 -12.50 -6.03 10.73
CA ALA A 106 -12.70 -4.74 11.39
C ALA A 106 -11.77 -4.57 12.61
N ILE A 107 -11.58 -5.62 13.40
CA ILE A 107 -10.65 -5.63 14.53
C ILE A 107 -9.21 -5.47 14.02
N ALA A 108 -8.82 -6.23 13.00
CA ALA A 108 -7.48 -6.15 12.42
C ALA A 108 -7.15 -4.75 11.87
N PHE A 109 -8.11 -4.10 11.22
CA PHE A 109 -7.94 -2.72 10.74
C PHE A 109 -7.75 -1.72 11.90
N LYS A 110 -8.52 -1.84 12.99
CA LYS A 110 -8.36 -0.97 14.18
C LYS A 110 -7.00 -1.15 14.87
N GLU A 111 -6.55 -2.39 15.00
CA GLU A 111 -5.23 -2.69 15.57
C GLU A 111 -4.11 -2.12 14.71
N PHE A 112 -4.22 -2.32 13.41
CA PHE A 112 -3.21 -1.84 12.47
C PHE A 112 -3.21 -0.30 12.33
N GLU A 113 -4.36 0.37 12.45
CA GLU A 113 -4.42 1.83 12.51
C GLU A 113 -3.60 2.39 13.67
N LYS A 114 -3.74 1.82 14.86
CA LYS A 114 -2.95 2.23 16.05
C LYS A 114 -1.44 2.01 15.83
N GLU A 115 -1.08 0.90 15.22
CA GLU A 115 0.31 0.62 14.90
C GLU A 115 0.88 1.65 13.91
N LEU A 116 0.13 2.00 12.88
CA LEU A 116 0.53 3.04 11.91
C LEU A 116 0.63 4.43 12.55
N GLU A 117 -0.25 4.77 13.49
CA GLU A 117 -0.18 6.02 14.25
C GLU A 117 1.12 6.13 15.05
N ILE A 118 1.52 5.06 15.72
CA ILE A 118 2.78 5.00 16.48
C ILE A 118 3.97 5.11 15.50
N SER A 119 3.97 4.34 14.43
CA SER A 119 5.03 4.35 13.42
C SER A 119 5.17 5.70 12.71
N SER A 120 4.08 6.42 12.51
CA SER A 120 4.11 7.76 11.88
C SER A 120 4.89 8.79 12.67
N GLN A 121 5.07 8.58 13.98
CA GLN A 121 5.87 9.44 14.86
C GLN A 121 7.36 9.07 14.83
N ASN A 122 7.70 7.88 14.33
CA ASN A 122 9.07 7.43 14.22
C ASN A 122 9.71 8.00 12.94
N LYS A 123 10.85 8.68 13.09
CA LYS A 123 11.59 9.28 11.97
C LYS A 123 11.98 8.28 10.88
N TYR A 124 12.31 7.05 11.26
CA TYR A 124 12.72 5.99 10.32
C TYR A 124 11.53 5.43 9.53
N ASP A 125 10.37 5.33 10.15
CA ASP A 125 9.17 4.77 9.54
C ASP A 125 8.44 5.77 8.62
N LYS A 126 8.63 7.08 8.82
CA LYS A 126 8.06 8.13 7.95
C LYS A 126 8.39 7.92 6.47
N ARG A 127 9.60 7.46 6.17
CA ARG A 127 10.02 7.18 4.80
C ARG A 127 9.23 6.04 4.19
N THR A 128 8.94 5.01 4.98
CA THR A 128 8.12 3.86 4.55
C THR A 128 6.67 4.24 4.27
N LEU A 129 6.17 5.34 4.83
CA LEU A 129 4.79 5.82 4.65
C LEU A 129 4.65 6.95 3.62
N MET A 130 5.74 7.32 2.93
CA MET A 130 5.80 8.57 2.15
C MET A 130 5.13 8.47 0.78
N TYR A 131 5.20 7.32 0.10
CA TYR A 131 4.75 7.20 -1.29
C TYR A 131 3.25 6.87 -1.42
N ILE A 132 2.67 6.21 -0.43
CA ILE A 132 1.26 5.79 -0.44
C ILE A 132 0.65 6.11 0.93
N ASP A 133 -0.55 6.67 0.93
CA ASP A 133 -1.30 6.93 2.17
C ASP A 133 -2.02 5.66 2.65
N ILE A 134 -1.25 4.66 3.06
CA ILE A 134 -1.81 3.44 3.66
C ILE A 134 -2.59 3.75 4.96
N HIS A 135 -2.11 4.70 5.76
CA HIS A 135 -2.80 5.12 6.98
C HIS A 135 -4.19 5.70 6.67
N GLY A 136 -4.31 6.60 5.68
CA GLY A 136 -5.59 7.14 5.25
C GLY A 136 -6.55 6.06 4.75
N TRP A 137 -6.06 5.08 4.01
CA TRP A 137 -6.88 3.94 3.59
C TRP A 137 -7.35 3.10 4.78
N VAL A 138 -6.47 2.75 5.71
CA VAL A 138 -6.84 2.00 6.93
C VAL A 138 -7.86 2.77 7.76
N THR A 139 -7.66 4.06 7.98
CA THR A 139 -8.61 4.94 8.68
C THR A 139 -9.99 4.96 7.99
N SER A 140 -10.02 4.99 6.65
CA SER A 140 -11.28 4.93 5.90
C SER A 140 -12.06 3.63 6.19
N LYS A 141 -11.36 2.51 6.32
CA LYS A 141 -11.97 1.21 6.68
C LYS A 141 -12.46 1.18 8.12
N VAL A 142 -11.68 1.70 9.06
CA VAL A 142 -12.08 1.80 10.48
C VAL A 142 -13.31 2.67 10.65
N ARG A 143 -13.37 3.80 9.95
CA ARG A 143 -14.49 4.76 10.00
C ARG A 143 -15.66 4.39 9.09
N ASN A 144 -15.49 3.38 8.23
CA ASN A 144 -16.47 2.98 7.21
C ASN A 144 -16.90 4.15 6.31
N VAL A 145 -15.93 4.91 5.83
CA VAL A 145 -16.11 6.02 4.88
C VAL A 145 -15.24 5.81 3.65
N ASP A 146 -15.51 6.56 2.58
CA ASP A 146 -14.68 6.53 1.39
C ASP A 146 -13.29 7.13 1.69
N VAL A 147 -12.23 6.55 1.13
CA VAL A 147 -10.86 7.06 1.31
C VAL A 147 -10.72 8.51 0.85
N ILE A 148 -11.51 8.94 -0.14
CA ILE A 148 -11.54 10.34 -0.61
C ILE A 148 -11.97 11.29 0.50
N GLU A 149 -12.87 10.90 1.39
CA GLU A 149 -13.27 11.72 2.52
C GLU A 149 -12.11 11.97 3.49
N ILE A 150 -11.31 10.94 3.75
CA ILE A 150 -10.09 11.07 4.56
C ILE A 150 -9.07 12.02 3.89
N ILE A 151 -8.89 11.90 2.58
CA ILE A 151 -7.99 12.78 1.82
C ILE A 151 -8.47 14.22 1.88
N LYS A 152 -9.76 14.49 1.70
CA LYS A 152 -10.35 15.83 1.81
C LYS A 152 -10.15 16.44 3.20
N GLU A 153 -10.33 15.67 4.26
CA GLU A 153 -10.09 16.13 5.63
C GLU A 153 -8.63 16.57 5.83
N LYS A 154 -7.67 15.76 5.34
CA LYS A 154 -6.23 16.10 5.42
C LYS A 154 -5.86 17.35 4.65
N VAL A 155 -6.47 17.60 3.51
CA VAL A 155 -6.26 18.82 2.71
C VAL A 155 -6.81 20.05 3.41
N LYS A 156 -7.98 19.97 4.07
CA LYS A 156 -8.59 21.09 4.81
C LYS A 156 -7.79 21.48 6.06
N LEU A 157 -7.01 20.57 6.65
CA LEU A 157 -6.18 20.82 7.83
C LEU A 157 -4.84 21.48 7.51
N LYS A 158 -4.48 21.62 6.24
CA LYS A 158 -3.31 22.35 5.77
C LYS A 158 -3.69 23.79 5.40
#